data_2d9bfbceac041effb9f9e90ff228126e
#
_entry.id   2d9bfbceac041effb9f9e90ff228126e
#
_cell.length_a   1.000
_cell.length_b   1.000
_cell.length_c   1.000
_cell.angle_alpha   90.00
_cell.angle_beta   90.00
_cell.angle_gamma   90.00
#
_symmetry.space_group_name_H-M   'P 1'
#
loop_
_entity.id
_entity.type
_entity.pdbx_description
1 polymer ?
#
loop_
_entity_poly.entity_id
_entity_poly.type
_entity_poly.pdbx_seq_one_letter_code
_entity_poly.pdbx_strand_id
1 'polypeptide(L)'
;MGQKCNPIGNRLGIIRGWDSMWYGEKKDFGQKLVEDHKIRNYLNARINKGGISRIVIERTLGKLIVTIHTSKPGIIIGKGGTEVDRIKEELKKLTKKDDVQINIMEIRRPEMDAMIVGETIARQIEGRVSYKRAIKMAISTAMRMGAEGIKIKAGGRLNGSEIARSEEFKQGRTPLHTFRMDIDYASVYAMTVYGKIGLKVWICKGEVLGKRDLNPNFSANSDSRGNRPTGGFQGGESRGGERGGERGERGGGDRRGGGGGDRRGGGAGGDRGGRSGGGGGRSGGAAGGGARR
;
A
#
# COMPACT_ATOMS: atom_id res chain seq x y z
N MET A 1 30.23 13.30 -11.51
CA MET A 1 28.99 12.58 -11.86
C MET A 1 27.81 13.51 -11.67
N GLY A 2 26.97 13.70 -12.70
CA GLY A 2 25.78 14.55 -12.63
C GLY A 2 24.74 14.03 -11.66
N GLN A 3 23.89 14.92 -11.17
CA GLN A 3 22.74 14.56 -10.34
C GLN A 3 21.68 13.85 -11.20
N LYS A 4 20.98 12.88 -10.58
CA LYS A 4 19.91 12.16 -11.24
C LYS A 4 18.58 12.85 -10.96
N CYS A 5 17.77 13.02 -12.01
CA CYS A 5 16.42 13.56 -11.88
C CYS A 5 15.49 12.62 -11.08
N ASN A 6 14.44 13.19 -10.51
CA ASN A 6 13.38 12.42 -9.88
C ASN A 6 12.64 11.58 -10.95
N PRO A 7 12.59 10.25 -10.81
CA PRO A 7 11.96 9.39 -11.81
C PRO A 7 10.45 9.63 -11.96
N ILE A 8 9.77 10.09 -10.90
CA ILE A 8 8.36 10.47 -10.96
C ILE A 8 8.20 11.70 -11.87
N GLY A 9 9.02 12.75 -11.66
CA GLY A 9 8.97 13.97 -12.44
C GLY A 9 9.21 13.73 -13.93
N ASN A 10 10.15 12.84 -14.27
CA ASN A 10 10.43 12.48 -15.68
C ASN A 10 9.28 11.76 -16.39
N ARG A 11 8.36 11.16 -15.64
CA ARG A 11 7.24 10.34 -16.15
C ARG A 11 5.89 11.03 -16.06
N LEU A 12 5.86 12.24 -15.53
CA LEU A 12 4.65 13.06 -15.51
C LEU A 12 4.19 13.39 -16.95
N GLY A 13 2.89 13.22 -17.19
CA GLY A 13 2.30 13.41 -18.51
C GLY A 13 2.50 12.26 -19.49
N ILE A 14 3.35 11.27 -19.19
CA ILE A 14 3.59 10.08 -20.02
C ILE A 14 2.84 8.88 -19.47
N ILE A 15 3.21 8.42 -18.27
CA ILE A 15 2.57 7.27 -17.61
C ILE A 15 1.97 7.62 -16.24
N ARG A 16 2.26 8.80 -15.71
CA ARG A 16 1.79 9.26 -14.41
C ARG A 16 1.17 10.65 -14.52
N GLY A 17 0.03 10.83 -13.83
CA GLY A 17 -0.63 12.13 -13.68
C GLY A 17 -0.06 12.93 -12.50
N TRP A 18 -0.59 14.14 -12.34
CA TRP A 18 -0.25 15.06 -11.26
C TRP A 18 -0.98 14.68 -9.98
N ASP A 19 -0.31 14.87 -8.83
CA ASP A 19 -0.92 14.66 -7.51
C ASP A 19 -1.79 15.87 -7.07
N SER A 20 -1.68 17.01 -7.75
CA SER A 20 -2.57 18.17 -7.59
C SER A 20 -3.27 18.43 -8.92
N MET A 21 -4.59 18.35 -8.94
CA MET A 21 -5.43 18.48 -10.13
C MET A 21 -6.35 19.70 -9.97
N TRP A 22 -5.88 20.84 -10.45
CA TRP A 22 -6.64 22.07 -10.46
C TRP A 22 -6.04 23.09 -11.44
N TYR A 23 -6.87 24.02 -11.85
CA TYR A 23 -6.49 25.18 -12.63
C TYR A 23 -6.57 26.45 -11.78
N GLY A 24 -5.67 27.40 -12.01
CA GLY A 24 -5.65 28.67 -11.33
C GLY A 24 -5.08 29.78 -12.21
N GLU A 25 -5.64 30.98 -12.08
CA GLU A 25 -5.08 32.16 -12.68
C GLU A 25 -3.74 32.54 -12.05
N LYS A 26 -2.93 33.33 -12.74
CA LYS A 26 -1.60 33.75 -12.26
C LYS A 26 -1.62 34.39 -10.86
N LYS A 27 -2.68 35.13 -10.53
CA LYS A 27 -2.81 35.82 -9.23
C LYS A 27 -3.04 34.85 -8.08
N ASP A 28 -3.84 33.80 -8.30
CA ASP A 28 -4.25 32.84 -7.26
C ASP A 28 -3.35 31.61 -7.18
N PHE A 29 -2.54 31.38 -8.22
CA PHE A 29 -1.72 30.18 -8.33
C PHE A 29 -0.80 29.98 -7.12
N GLY A 30 -0.10 31.02 -6.71
CA GLY A 30 0.83 30.98 -5.59
C GLY A 30 0.13 30.64 -4.25
N GLN A 31 -1.05 31.24 -4.02
CA GLN A 31 -1.82 30.98 -2.80
C GLN A 31 -2.31 29.52 -2.76
N LYS A 32 -2.88 29.02 -3.86
CA LYS A 32 -3.33 27.64 -3.97
C LYS A 32 -2.19 26.64 -3.76
N LEU A 33 -0.99 26.93 -4.30
CA LEU A 33 0.19 26.08 -4.12
C LEU A 33 0.66 26.02 -2.66
N VAL A 34 0.68 27.17 -1.97
CA VAL A 34 1.03 27.26 -0.54
C VAL A 34 0.00 26.52 0.31
N GLU A 35 -1.30 26.63 -0.01
CA GLU A 35 -2.35 25.87 0.66
C GLU A 35 -2.16 24.36 0.48
N ASP A 36 -1.90 23.89 -0.73
CA ASP A 36 -1.64 22.46 -0.98
C ASP A 36 -0.44 21.95 -0.17
N HIS A 37 0.62 22.74 -0.09
CA HIS A 37 1.78 22.37 0.72
C HIS A 37 1.43 22.29 2.22
N LYS A 38 0.65 23.25 2.74
CA LYS A 38 0.16 23.22 4.12
C LYS A 38 -0.71 22.00 4.40
N ILE A 39 -1.63 21.65 3.49
CA ILE A 39 -2.49 20.48 3.59
C ILE A 39 -1.64 19.20 3.67
N ARG A 40 -0.66 19.03 2.76
CA ARG A 40 0.20 17.85 2.75
C ARG A 40 1.03 17.73 4.03
N ASN A 41 1.63 18.82 4.48
CA ASN A 41 2.43 18.84 5.71
C ASN A 41 1.58 18.51 6.93
N TYR A 42 0.37 19.10 7.04
CA TYR A 42 -0.56 18.81 8.12
C TYR A 42 -0.97 17.33 8.14
N LEU A 43 -1.38 16.77 7.00
CA LEU A 43 -1.80 15.37 6.91
C LEU A 43 -0.65 14.40 7.21
N ASN A 44 0.56 14.65 6.71
CA ASN A 44 1.73 13.84 7.00
C ASN A 44 2.12 13.88 8.49
N ALA A 45 2.01 15.03 9.13
CA ALA A 45 2.28 15.17 10.57
C ALA A 45 1.21 14.48 11.43
N ARG A 46 -0.08 14.62 11.07
CA ARG A 46 -1.21 14.07 11.81
C ARG A 46 -1.30 12.55 11.70
N ILE A 47 -1.04 12.00 10.52
CA ILE A 47 -1.25 10.58 10.21
C ILE A 47 0.08 9.82 10.15
N ASN A 48 0.98 10.09 11.06
CA ASN A 48 2.35 9.55 11.04
C ASN A 48 2.41 8.00 11.07
N LYS A 49 1.38 7.32 11.62
CA LYS A 49 1.30 5.86 11.72
C LYS A 49 0.47 5.20 10.61
N GLY A 50 -0.20 5.99 9.78
CA GLY A 50 -1.15 5.51 8.77
C GLY A 50 -0.51 4.90 7.52
N GLY A 51 0.78 5.12 7.29
CA GLY A 51 1.45 4.66 6.07
C GLY A 51 0.84 5.32 4.84
N ILE A 52 0.95 6.65 4.75
CA ILE A 52 0.48 7.42 3.60
C ILE A 52 1.45 7.20 2.44
N SER A 53 0.93 6.80 1.28
CA SER A 53 1.69 6.74 0.05
C SER A 53 1.73 8.08 -0.66
N ARG A 54 0.54 8.60 -0.96
CA ARG A 54 0.37 9.88 -1.66
C ARG A 54 -0.93 10.55 -1.28
N ILE A 55 -0.97 11.86 -1.45
CA ILE A 55 -2.13 12.71 -1.22
C ILE A 55 -2.45 13.41 -2.53
N VAL A 56 -3.61 13.12 -3.09
CA VAL A 56 -4.13 13.76 -4.30
C VAL A 56 -5.09 14.85 -3.90
N ILE A 57 -4.90 16.05 -4.46
CA ILE A 57 -5.71 17.23 -4.16
C ILE A 57 -6.41 17.68 -5.44
N GLU A 58 -7.72 17.65 -5.44
CA GLU A 58 -8.56 18.12 -6.53
C GLU A 58 -9.32 19.37 -6.07
N ARG A 59 -9.31 20.40 -6.90
CA ARG A 59 -10.04 21.64 -6.62
C ARG A 59 -11.02 21.90 -7.75
N THR A 60 -12.28 21.96 -7.38
CA THR A 60 -13.36 22.41 -8.26
C THR A 60 -13.90 23.76 -7.76
N LEU A 61 -14.86 24.34 -8.49
CA LEU A 61 -15.51 25.59 -8.09
C LEU A 61 -16.15 25.43 -6.70
N GLY A 62 -15.49 25.96 -5.66
CA GLY A 62 -15.98 25.93 -4.28
C GLY A 62 -15.66 24.68 -3.46
N LYS A 63 -15.27 23.55 -4.07
CA LYS A 63 -15.02 22.29 -3.35
C LYS A 63 -13.54 21.92 -3.37
N LEU A 64 -13.05 21.42 -2.23
CA LEU A 64 -11.72 20.83 -2.09
C LEU A 64 -11.88 19.34 -1.80
N ILE A 65 -11.39 18.50 -2.71
CA ILE A 65 -11.41 17.05 -2.55
C ILE A 65 -9.98 16.59 -2.28
N VAL A 66 -9.77 15.95 -1.13
CA VAL A 66 -8.48 15.41 -0.73
C VAL A 66 -8.58 13.89 -0.69
N THR A 67 -7.91 13.22 -1.61
CA THR A 67 -7.87 11.76 -1.67
C THR A 67 -6.56 11.27 -1.06
N ILE A 68 -6.65 10.48 0.00
CA ILE A 68 -5.51 9.94 0.74
C ILE A 68 -5.34 8.46 0.39
N HIS A 69 -4.20 8.12 -0.22
CA HIS A 69 -3.82 6.74 -0.47
C HIS A 69 -3.01 6.20 0.71
N THR A 70 -3.52 5.16 1.37
CA THR A 70 -2.93 4.61 2.60
C THR A 70 -2.92 3.09 2.61
N SER A 71 -1.99 2.50 3.37
CA SER A 71 -1.98 1.07 3.66
C SER A 71 -2.88 0.66 4.81
N LYS A 72 -3.29 1.62 5.67
CA LYS A 72 -4.08 1.35 6.87
C LYS A 72 -5.23 2.33 7.01
N PRO A 73 -6.31 2.16 6.23
CA PRO A 73 -7.44 3.09 6.23
C PRO A 73 -8.11 3.20 7.59
N GLY A 74 -8.16 2.12 8.37
CA GLY A 74 -8.79 2.11 9.70
C GLY A 74 -8.19 3.11 10.70
N ILE A 75 -6.88 3.43 10.59
CA ILE A 75 -6.25 4.42 11.46
C ILE A 75 -6.71 5.84 11.13
N ILE A 76 -6.96 6.11 9.84
CA ILE A 76 -7.40 7.43 9.38
C ILE A 76 -8.89 7.62 9.65
N ILE A 77 -9.69 6.57 9.44
CA ILE A 77 -11.14 6.61 9.67
C ILE A 77 -11.44 6.75 11.17
N GLY A 78 -10.69 6.03 12.01
CA GLY A 78 -10.93 6.00 13.44
C GLY A 78 -12.20 5.23 13.82
N LYS A 79 -12.54 5.24 15.09
CA LYS A 79 -13.76 4.60 15.60
C LYS A 79 -14.99 5.40 15.16
N GLY A 80 -15.86 4.80 14.34
CA GLY A 80 -17.09 5.45 13.88
C GLY A 80 -16.91 6.70 13.02
N GLY A 81 -15.73 6.90 12.39
CA GLY A 81 -15.47 8.06 11.53
C GLY A 81 -15.04 9.34 12.23
N THR A 82 -14.92 9.34 13.56
CA THR A 82 -14.62 10.54 14.35
C THR A 82 -13.31 11.24 13.97
N GLU A 83 -12.27 10.46 13.57
CA GLU A 83 -10.98 11.05 13.19
C GLU A 83 -11.07 11.75 11.82
N VAL A 84 -11.82 11.19 10.87
CA VAL A 84 -12.04 11.84 9.56
C VAL A 84 -12.78 13.16 9.73
N ASP A 85 -13.80 13.21 10.58
CA ASP A 85 -14.58 14.43 10.82
C ASP A 85 -13.69 15.50 11.47
N ARG A 86 -12.84 15.14 12.43
CA ARG A 86 -11.85 16.06 13.02
C ARG A 86 -10.87 16.58 11.97
N ILE A 87 -10.32 15.70 11.13
CA ILE A 87 -9.41 16.11 10.05
C ILE A 87 -10.13 17.05 9.09
N LYS A 88 -11.39 16.79 8.77
CA LYS A 88 -12.21 17.65 7.91
C LYS A 88 -12.39 19.05 8.50
N GLU A 89 -12.71 19.15 9.80
CA GLU A 89 -12.85 20.43 10.50
C GLU A 89 -11.53 21.21 10.56
N GLU A 90 -10.43 20.52 10.86
CA GLU A 90 -9.10 21.13 10.92
C GLU A 90 -8.66 21.62 9.53
N LEU A 91 -8.92 20.85 8.47
CA LEU A 91 -8.67 21.28 7.09
C LEU A 91 -9.53 22.48 6.67
N LYS A 92 -10.80 22.55 7.08
CA LYS A 92 -11.65 23.73 6.85
C LYS A 92 -11.04 24.99 7.48
N LYS A 93 -10.53 24.89 8.71
CA LYS A 93 -9.85 26.01 9.39
C LYS A 93 -8.57 26.42 8.69
N LEU A 94 -7.78 25.45 8.15
CA LEU A 94 -6.53 25.73 7.45
C LEU A 94 -6.75 26.37 6.08
N THR A 95 -7.76 25.93 5.34
CA THR A 95 -8.01 26.35 3.96
C THR A 95 -9.01 27.51 3.85
N LYS A 96 -9.68 27.86 4.97
CA LYS A 96 -10.78 28.87 5.00
C LYS A 96 -11.88 28.58 3.97
N LYS A 97 -12.10 27.31 3.64
CA LYS A 97 -13.12 26.83 2.72
C LYS A 97 -14.15 25.99 3.47
N ASP A 98 -15.41 26.18 3.13
CA ASP A 98 -16.51 25.51 3.83
C ASP A 98 -16.74 24.09 3.35
N ASP A 99 -16.47 23.79 2.07
CA ASP A 99 -16.72 22.48 1.50
C ASP A 99 -15.41 21.72 1.24
N VAL A 100 -15.06 20.87 2.22
CA VAL A 100 -13.89 19.98 2.16
C VAL A 100 -14.37 18.54 2.21
N GLN A 101 -14.05 17.74 1.21
CA GLN A 101 -14.34 16.32 1.14
C GLN A 101 -13.04 15.51 1.27
N ILE A 102 -13.05 14.46 2.09
CA ILE A 102 -11.92 13.54 2.27
C ILE A 102 -12.32 12.19 1.74
N ASN A 103 -11.54 11.68 0.78
CA ASN A 103 -11.67 10.34 0.26
C ASN A 103 -10.47 9.51 0.73
N ILE A 104 -10.71 8.29 1.20
CA ILE A 104 -9.66 7.38 1.68
C ILE A 104 -9.64 6.19 0.75
N MET A 105 -8.47 5.97 0.13
CA MET A 105 -8.22 4.87 -0.79
C MET A 105 -7.21 3.90 -0.20
N GLU A 106 -7.59 2.63 -0.10
CA GLU A 106 -6.70 1.58 0.37
C GLU A 106 -5.75 1.11 -0.73
N ILE A 107 -4.49 0.90 -0.36
CA ILE A 107 -3.47 0.33 -1.22
C ILE A 107 -3.42 -1.17 -1.01
N ARG A 108 -3.80 -1.94 -2.03
CA ARG A 108 -3.85 -3.41 -1.97
C ARG A 108 -2.48 -4.08 -1.74
N ARG A 109 -1.39 -3.48 -2.27
CA ARG A 109 -0.02 -4.02 -2.19
C ARG A 109 0.93 -2.94 -1.66
N PRO A 110 0.95 -2.70 -0.34
CA PRO A 110 1.78 -1.66 0.27
C PRO A 110 3.28 -1.92 0.11
N GLU A 111 3.68 -3.18 -0.08
CA GLU A 111 5.08 -3.57 -0.27
C GLU A 111 5.64 -3.17 -1.65
N MET A 112 4.78 -2.80 -2.60
CA MET A 112 5.14 -2.28 -3.91
C MET A 112 5.10 -0.75 -3.98
N ASP A 113 4.85 -0.08 -2.86
CA ASP A 113 4.84 1.37 -2.76
C ASP A 113 6.13 1.88 -2.11
N ALA A 114 6.84 2.74 -2.84
CA ALA A 114 8.16 3.21 -2.43
C ALA A 114 8.11 4.02 -1.13
N MET A 115 7.05 4.81 -0.90
CA MET A 115 6.92 5.65 0.29
C MET A 115 6.70 4.79 1.53
N ILE A 116 5.78 3.83 1.45
CA ILE A 116 5.45 2.93 2.57
C ILE A 116 6.63 2.04 2.94
N VAL A 117 7.32 1.50 1.92
CA VAL A 117 8.55 0.70 2.12
C VAL A 117 9.64 1.56 2.76
N GLY A 118 9.85 2.78 2.28
CA GLY A 118 10.82 3.72 2.84
C GLY A 118 10.54 4.04 4.31
N GLU A 119 9.29 4.37 4.67
CA GLU A 119 8.88 4.61 6.05
C GLU A 119 9.04 3.37 6.94
N THR A 120 8.74 2.18 6.40
CA THR A 120 8.89 0.93 7.16
C THR A 120 10.35 0.68 7.51
N ILE A 121 11.27 0.90 6.55
CA ILE A 121 12.71 0.78 6.78
C ILE A 121 13.16 1.85 7.79
N ALA A 122 12.69 3.10 7.64
CA ALA A 122 13.04 4.19 8.56
C ALA A 122 12.65 3.85 10.00
N ARG A 123 11.42 3.40 10.23
CA ARG A 123 10.94 2.97 11.56
C ARG A 123 11.74 1.80 12.14
N GLN A 124 12.17 0.84 11.31
CA GLN A 124 13.00 -0.27 11.77
C GLN A 124 14.39 0.22 12.20
N ILE A 125 14.99 1.16 11.46
CA ILE A 125 16.28 1.76 11.82
C ILE A 125 16.15 2.58 13.11
N GLU A 126 15.09 3.36 13.29
CA GLU A 126 14.77 4.08 14.52
C GLU A 126 14.58 3.12 15.70
N GLY A 127 13.98 1.95 15.46
CA GLY A 127 13.85 0.84 16.39
C GLY A 127 15.16 0.06 16.63
N ARG A 128 16.32 0.61 16.23
CA ARG A 128 17.67 0.03 16.40
C ARG A 128 17.90 -1.30 15.67
N VAL A 129 17.12 -1.62 14.67
CA VAL A 129 17.38 -2.74 13.78
C VAL A 129 18.52 -2.37 12.83
N SER A 130 19.44 -3.30 12.57
CA SER A 130 20.52 -3.08 11.61
C SER A 130 19.94 -2.72 10.23
N TYR A 131 20.43 -1.61 9.64
CA TYR A 131 19.97 -1.13 8.33
C TYR A 131 20.11 -2.19 7.23
N LYS A 132 21.19 -3.02 7.28
CA LYS A 132 21.38 -4.10 6.30
C LYS A 132 20.28 -5.15 6.37
N ARG A 133 19.85 -5.52 7.59
CA ARG A 133 18.76 -6.48 7.79
C ARG A 133 17.43 -5.89 7.35
N ALA A 134 17.13 -4.66 7.73
CA ALA A 134 15.92 -3.95 7.35
C ALA A 134 15.77 -3.84 5.82
N ILE A 135 16.84 -3.41 5.14
CA ILE A 135 16.86 -3.27 3.68
C ILE A 135 16.72 -4.63 2.98
N LYS A 136 17.46 -5.66 3.40
CA LYS A 136 17.37 -6.99 2.78
C LYS A 136 15.96 -7.58 2.94
N MET A 137 15.33 -7.41 4.10
CA MET A 137 13.97 -7.86 4.34
C MET A 137 12.97 -7.13 3.41
N ALA A 138 13.07 -5.81 3.30
CA ALA A 138 12.22 -5.02 2.42
C ALA A 138 12.37 -5.42 0.94
N ILE A 139 13.60 -5.65 0.48
CA ILE A 139 13.89 -6.12 -0.88
C ILE A 139 13.25 -7.50 -1.13
N SER A 140 13.47 -8.46 -0.22
CA SER A 140 12.89 -9.80 -0.34
C SER A 140 11.35 -9.77 -0.39
N THR A 141 10.73 -8.91 0.42
CA THR A 141 9.27 -8.78 0.46
C THR A 141 8.73 -8.15 -0.83
N ALA A 142 9.35 -7.07 -1.32
CA ALA A 142 8.94 -6.42 -2.56
C ALA A 142 9.08 -7.36 -3.79
N MET A 143 10.18 -8.11 -3.87
CA MET A 143 10.39 -9.10 -4.96
C MET A 143 9.36 -10.23 -4.91
N ARG A 144 8.99 -10.69 -3.71
CA ARG A 144 7.95 -11.73 -3.51
C ARG A 144 6.58 -11.24 -3.97
N MET A 145 6.29 -9.95 -3.80
CA MET A 145 5.02 -9.33 -4.23
C MET A 145 4.96 -9.03 -5.73
N GLY A 146 6.02 -9.34 -6.47
CA GLY A 146 6.04 -9.25 -7.93
C GLY A 146 6.63 -7.95 -8.48
N ALA A 147 7.46 -7.24 -7.71
CA ALA A 147 8.25 -6.14 -8.24
C ALA A 147 9.31 -6.69 -9.21
N GLU A 148 9.46 -6.08 -10.41
CA GLU A 148 10.52 -6.45 -11.36
C GLU A 148 11.92 -6.11 -10.86
N GLY A 149 12.00 -5.10 -10.01
CA GLY A 149 13.25 -4.72 -9.38
C GLY A 149 13.08 -3.62 -8.36
N ILE A 150 14.01 -3.62 -7.42
CA ILE A 150 14.08 -2.65 -6.34
C ILE A 150 15.53 -2.19 -6.16
N LYS A 151 15.67 -0.91 -5.86
CA LYS A 151 16.93 -0.27 -5.53
C LYS A 151 16.74 0.60 -4.31
N ILE A 152 17.57 0.43 -3.30
CA ILE A 152 17.53 1.22 -2.07
C ILE A 152 18.92 1.78 -1.82
N LYS A 153 19.00 3.10 -1.60
CA LYS A 153 20.23 3.78 -1.21
C LYS A 153 20.05 4.37 0.18
N ALA A 154 20.92 3.97 1.10
CA ALA A 154 20.98 4.52 2.45
C ALA A 154 22.24 5.39 2.56
N GLY A 155 22.12 6.57 3.15
CA GLY A 155 23.23 7.51 3.32
C GLY A 155 23.17 8.21 4.67
N GLY A 156 24.33 8.32 5.32
CA GLY A 156 24.45 8.93 6.64
C GLY A 156 25.46 8.18 7.51
N ARG A 157 25.36 8.37 8.82
CA ARG A 157 26.18 7.65 9.82
C ARG A 157 25.60 6.25 10.06
N LEU A 158 25.87 5.35 9.11
CA LEU A 158 25.34 3.99 9.13
C LEU A 158 25.92 3.21 10.31
N ASN A 159 25.07 2.61 11.14
CA ASN A 159 25.39 1.93 12.41
C ASN A 159 26.16 2.84 13.41
N GLY A 160 25.95 4.16 13.36
CA GLY A 160 26.59 5.08 14.28
C GLY A 160 28.06 5.42 13.96
N SER A 161 28.57 5.03 12.77
CA SER A 161 29.95 5.36 12.37
C SER A 161 30.17 6.88 12.35
N GLU A 162 31.35 7.35 12.73
CA GLU A 162 31.69 8.78 12.74
C GLU A 162 31.65 9.38 11.33
N ILE A 163 32.19 8.65 10.37
CA ILE A 163 32.21 9.08 8.98
C ILE A 163 30.93 8.62 8.28
N ALA A 164 30.22 9.59 7.71
CA ALA A 164 29.03 9.30 6.90
C ALA A 164 29.43 8.61 5.60
N ARG A 165 28.69 7.57 5.24
CA ARG A 165 28.85 6.86 3.98
C ARG A 165 27.51 6.56 3.35
N SER A 166 27.52 6.25 2.06
CA SER A 166 26.32 5.80 1.35
C SER A 166 26.52 4.40 0.81
N GLU A 167 25.54 3.53 1.08
CA GLU A 167 25.49 2.17 0.56
C GLU A 167 24.26 2.00 -0.32
N GLU A 168 24.40 1.21 -1.37
CA GLU A 168 23.35 0.93 -2.34
C GLU A 168 23.10 -0.57 -2.42
N PHE A 169 21.83 -0.95 -2.34
CA PHE A 169 21.36 -2.33 -2.48
C PHE A 169 20.40 -2.38 -3.66
N LYS A 170 20.62 -3.30 -4.59
CA LYS A 170 19.82 -3.46 -5.79
C LYS A 170 19.52 -4.93 -6.03
N GLN A 171 18.28 -5.22 -6.42
CA GLN A 171 17.85 -6.53 -6.90
C GLN A 171 16.88 -6.36 -8.06
N GLY A 172 17.03 -7.16 -9.12
CA GLY A 172 16.20 -7.08 -10.31
C GLY A 172 16.53 -5.89 -11.23
N ARG A 173 15.58 -5.55 -12.10
CA ARG A 173 15.71 -4.50 -13.13
C ARG A 173 15.15 -3.16 -12.64
N THR A 174 15.93 -2.09 -12.81
CA THR A 174 15.47 -0.71 -12.52
C THR A 174 15.94 0.23 -13.62
N PRO A 175 15.35 0.17 -14.83
CA PRO A 175 15.77 0.96 -15.97
C PRO A 175 15.23 2.39 -15.87
N LEU A 176 16.01 3.30 -15.31
CA LEU A 176 15.61 4.69 -15.07
C LEU A 176 15.44 5.51 -16.36
N HIS A 177 16.12 5.11 -17.44
CA HIS A 177 16.10 5.81 -18.73
C HIS A 177 14.87 5.49 -19.59
N THR A 178 14.16 4.38 -19.29
CA THR A 178 12.98 3.97 -20.04
C THR A 178 11.74 4.63 -19.45
N PHE A 179 11.12 5.56 -20.19
CA PHE A 179 9.96 6.33 -19.69
C PHE A 179 8.67 5.51 -19.53
N ARG A 180 8.52 4.45 -20.32
CA ARG A 180 7.36 3.54 -20.22
C ARG A 180 7.41 2.58 -19.02
N MET A 181 8.56 2.53 -18.32
CA MET A 181 8.66 1.74 -17.09
C MET A 181 8.02 2.49 -15.92
N ASP A 182 7.08 1.85 -15.21
CA ASP A 182 6.49 2.41 -14.00
C ASP A 182 7.45 2.23 -12.83
N ILE A 183 8.14 3.32 -12.48
CA ILE A 183 9.09 3.36 -11.37
C ILE A 183 8.54 4.28 -10.31
N ASP A 184 8.24 3.71 -9.17
CA ASP A 184 7.88 4.46 -7.97
C ASP A 184 9.14 4.87 -7.20
N TYR A 185 9.10 6.07 -6.60
CA TYR A 185 10.26 6.65 -5.92
C TYR A 185 9.85 7.34 -4.64
N ALA A 186 10.63 7.14 -3.59
CA ALA A 186 10.47 7.87 -2.35
C ALA A 186 11.81 8.27 -1.75
N SER A 187 11.82 9.41 -1.06
CA SER A 187 12.94 9.88 -0.25
C SER A 187 12.46 10.12 1.16
N VAL A 188 12.96 9.30 2.09
CA VAL A 188 12.52 9.25 3.50
C VAL A 188 13.75 9.41 4.39
N TYR A 189 13.54 9.89 5.61
CA TYR A 189 14.58 10.03 6.61
C TYR A 189 14.25 9.20 7.84
N ALA A 190 15.27 8.50 8.37
CA ALA A 190 15.21 7.88 9.69
C ALA A 190 15.95 8.80 10.68
N MET A 191 15.30 9.12 11.80
CA MET A 191 15.87 9.95 12.86
C MET A 191 16.56 9.04 13.87
N THR A 192 17.88 9.05 13.89
CA THR A 192 18.67 8.26 14.85
C THR A 192 19.33 9.19 15.88
N VAL A 193 19.79 8.61 16.99
CA VAL A 193 20.53 9.34 18.02
C VAL A 193 21.79 10.03 17.44
N TYR A 194 22.40 9.42 16.41
CA TYR A 194 23.59 9.92 15.76
C TYR A 194 23.34 10.89 14.61
N GLY A 195 22.07 11.19 14.29
CA GLY A 195 21.67 12.06 13.22
C GLY A 195 20.68 11.43 12.23
N LYS A 196 20.44 12.13 11.13
CA LYS A 196 19.52 11.67 10.10
C LYS A 196 20.19 10.69 9.13
N ILE A 197 19.54 9.57 8.85
CA ILE A 197 19.90 8.64 7.79
C ILE A 197 18.90 8.84 6.64
N GLY A 198 19.38 9.26 5.48
CA GLY A 198 18.58 9.42 4.28
C GLY A 198 18.39 8.09 3.55
N LEU A 199 17.14 7.76 3.23
CA LEU A 199 16.76 6.57 2.47
C LEU A 199 16.13 7.01 1.16
N LYS A 200 16.65 6.50 0.04
CA LYS A 200 16.04 6.66 -1.28
C LYS A 200 15.65 5.29 -1.80
N VAL A 201 14.39 5.13 -2.14
CA VAL A 201 13.80 3.87 -2.59
C VAL A 201 13.28 4.01 -4.00
N TRP A 202 13.62 3.10 -4.88
CA TRP A 202 13.09 2.96 -6.24
C TRP A 202 12.50 1.58 -6.38
N ILE A 203 11.25 1.48 -6.81
CA ILE A 203 10.56 0.21 -7.06
C ILE A 203 10.07 0.21 -8.50
N CYS A 204 10.48 -0.77 -9.28
CA CYS A 204 10.02 -0.98 -10.64
C CYS A 204 8.82 -1.93 -10.60
N LYS A 205 7.65 -1.44 -11.03
CA LYS A 205 6.39 -2.20 -11.05
C LYS A 205 6.19 -2.96 -12.36
N GLY A 206 6.94 -2.58 -13.40
CA GLY A 206 6.84 -3.17 -14.72
C GLY A 206 6.68 -2.15 -15.84
N GLU A 207 6.51 -2.64 -17.06
CA GLU A 207 6.38 -1.84 -18.25
C GLU A 207 4.91 -1.56 -18.56
N VAL A 208 4.57 -0.31 -18.82
CA VAL A 208 3.23 0.11 -19.19
C VAL A 208 3.15 0.22 -20.71
N LEU A 209 2.46 -0.73 -21.33
CA LEU A 209 2.18 -0.76 -22.75
C LEU A 209 0.77 -0.22 -23.01
N GLY A 210 0.65 0.76 -23.90
CA GLY A 210 -0.63 1.38 -24.23
C GLY A 210 -0.92 2.71 -23.53
N LYS A 211 -2.08 3.29 -23.84
CA LYS A 211 -2.53 4.54 -23.23
C LYS A 211 -2.99 4.26 -21.79
N ARG A 212 -2.44 4.98 -20.85
CA ARG A 212 -2.85 4.94 -19.45
C ARG A 212 -3.63 6.21 -19.13
N ASP A 213 -4.72 6.08 -18.42
CA ASP A 213 -5.43 7.23 -17.87
C ASP A 213 -4.54 7.91 -16.83
N LEU A 214 -4.24 9.18 -17.07
CA LEU A 214 -3.35 9.97 -16.24
C LEU A 214 -4.00 10.41 -14.92
N ASN A 215 -5.29 10.07 -14.70
CA ASN A 215 -5.97 10.37 -13.46
C ASN A 215 -5.43 9.47 -12.33
N PRO A 216 -4.83 10.03 -11.26
CA PRO A 216 -4.26 9.25 -10.17
C PRO A 216 -5.30 8.41 -9.40
N ASN A 217 -6.58 8.79 -9.46
CA ASN A 217 -7.68 8.06 -8.82
C ASN A 217 -8.16 6.85 -9.64
N PHE A 218 -7.80 6.79 -10.94
CA PHE A 218 -8.26 5.73 -11.83
C PHE A 218 -7.46 4.42 -11.69
N SER A 219 -6.22 4.48 -11.25
CA SER A 219 -5.34 3.29 -11.14
C SER A 219 -5.77 2.24 -10.10
N ALA A 220 -6.76 2.55 -9.26
CA ALA A 220 -7.28 1.60 -8.27
C ALA A 220 -8.33 0.62 -8.82
N ASN A 221 -8.94 0.91 -9.98
CA ASN A 221 -10.04 0.12 -10.55
C ASN A 221 -9.73 -0.62 -11.86
N SER A 222 -8.54 -0.43 -12.46
CA SER A 222 -8.23 -1.01 -13.77
C SER A 222 -7.91 -2.50 -13.76
N ASP A 223 -7.58 -3.08 -12.60
CA ASP A 223 -7.28 -4.51 -12.50
C ASP A 223 -8.52 -5.43 -12.56
N SER A 224 -9.74 -4.85 -12.52
CA SER A 224 -10.98 -5.63 -12.57
C SER A 224 -11.63 -5.71 -13.95
N ARG A 225 -11.09 -5.05 -14.99
CA ARG A 225 -11.63 -5.07 -16.36
C ARG A 225 -10.92 -6.01 -17.34
N GLY A 226 -9.96 -6.79 -16.88
CA GLY A 226 -9.13 -7.68 -17.71
C GLY A 226 -9.78 -9.02 -18.10
N ASN A 227 -11.05 -9.29 -17.81
CA ASN A 227 -11.67 -10.54 -18.25
C ASN A 227 -13.15 -10.32 -18.61
N ARG A 228 -13.41 -9.59 -19.70
CA ARG A 228 -14.66 -9.76 -20.44
C ARG A 228 -14.36 -10.67 -21.61
N PRO A 229 -14.94 -11.89 -21.68
CA PRO A 229 -14.89 -12.66 -22.90
C PRO A 229 -15.63 -11.87 -23.97
N THR A 230 -14.93 -11.59 -25.06
CA THR A 230 -15.50 -11.09 -26.30
C THR A 230 -16.42 -12.18 -26.86
N GLY A 231 -17.68 -12.18 -26.43
CA GLY A 231 -18.74 -12.93 -27.05
C GLY A 231 -19.01 -12.31 -28.40
N GLY A 232 -18.67 -13.04 -29.46
CA GLY A 232 -18.91 -12.66 -30.84
C GLY A 232 -20.38 -12.41 -31.05
N PHE A 233 -20.71 -11.24 -31.55
CA PHE A 233 -21.98 -10.98 -32.23
C PHE A 233 -21.93 -11.71 -33.57
N GLN A 234 -22.55 -12.90 -33.63
CA GLN A 234 -23.00 -13.47 -34.86
C GLN A 234 -24.39 -12.92 -35.17
N GLY A 235 -24.47 -12.08 -36.18
CA GLY A 235 -25.70 -11.67 -36.80
C GLY A 235 -26.40 -12.89 -37.41
N GLY A 236 -27.62 -13.13 -36.98
CA GLY A 236 -28.55 -14.09 -37.55
C GLY A 236 -29.76 -13.33 -38.07
N GLU A 237 -29.86 -13.27 -39.40
CA GLU A 237 -31.01 -12.76 -40.14
C GLU A 237 -32.28 -13.56 -39.79
N SER A 238 -33.30 -12.80 -39.50
CA SER A 238 -34.68 -13.26 -39.36
C SER A 238 -35.27 -13.60 -40.74
N ARG A 239 -35.70 -14.81 -40.93
CA ARG A 239 -36.73 -15.16 -41.93
C ARG A 239 -37.84 -15.96 -41.26
N GLY A 240 -39.04 -15.44 -41.42
CA GLY A 240 -40.27 -15.97 -40.89
C GLY A 240 -40.72 -17.29 -41.51
N GLY A 241 -41.62 -17.95 -40.83
CA GLY A 241 -42.28 -19.18 -41.27
C GLY A 241 -43.28 -19.62 -40.21
N GLU A 242 -44.53 -19.26 -40.44
CA GLU A 242 -45.73 -19.81 -39.79
C GLU A 242 -45.88 -21.30 -40.01
N ARG A 243 -46.57 -21.91 -39.06
CA ARG A 243 -47.46 -23.08 -39.06
C ARG A 243 -47.02 -24.08 -38.00
N GLY A 244 -47.80 -24.38 -36.94
CA GLY A 244 -49.10 -25.01 -36.99
C GLY A 244 -48.97 -26.43 -36.43
N GLY A 245 -49.80 -26.85 -35.48
CA GLY A 245 -50.05 -28.24 -35.17
C GLY A 245 -49.54 -28.72 -33.81
N GLU A 246 -50.37 -28.69 -32.83
CA GLU A 246 -51.23 -29.79 -32.34
C GLU A 246 -50.56 -30.91 -31.51
N ARG A 247 -51.03 -30.97 -30.24
CA ARG A 247 -51.35 -32.18 -29.45
C ARG A 247 -50.27 -33.24 -29.17
N GLY A 248 -50.15 -33.52 -27.90
CA GLY A 248 -49.67 -34.80 -27.41
C GLY A 248 -49.53 -34.83 -25.88
N GLU A 249 -50.62 -35.20 -25.25
CA GLU A 249 -50.76 -35.65 -23.87
C GLU A 249 -49.97 -36.97 -23.60
N ARG A 250 -49.82 -37.22 -22.29
CA ARG A 250 -49.51 -38.50 -21.60
C ARG A 250 -48.03 -38.76 -21.37
N GLY A 251 -47.65 -39.01 -20.20
CA GLY A 251 -47.96 -39.90 -19.12
C GLY A 251 -46.65 -40.05 -18.34
N GLY A 252 -46.57 -39.92 -17.06
CA GLY A 252 -46.89 -40.94 -16.12
C GLY A 252 -45.71 -41.87 -15.86
N GLY A 253 -45.09 -41.83 -14.70
CA GLY A 253 -44.09 -42.81 -14.33
C GLY A 253 -43.40 -42.55 -13.01
N ASP A 254 -44.09 -42.78 -11.92
CA ASP A 254 -43.56 -43.13 -10.60
C ASP A 254 -42.54 -44.27 -10.64
N ARG A 255 -41.55 -44.20 -9.79
CA ARG A 255 -40.87 -45.32 -9.05
C ARG A 255 -39.74 -44.68 -8.24
N ARG A 256 -39.88 -44.48 -6.92
CA ARG A 256 -39.75 -45.42 -5.80
C ARG A 256 -38.47 -46.24 -5.80
N GLY A 257 -37.78 -46.17 -4.72
CA GLY A 257 -36.79 -47.12 -4.18
C GLY A 257 -35.46 -46.40 -3.87
N GLY A 258 -34.93 -46.33 -2.70
CA GLY A 258 -35.03 -47.16 -1.51
C GLY A 258 -33.62 -47.62 -1.16
N GLY A 259 -33.27 -47.48 0.11
CA GLY A 259 -32.10 -48.15 0.69
C GLY A 259 -30.94 -47.20 0.96
N GLY A 260 -30.50 -46.87 2.15
CA GLY A 260 -30.40 -47.72 3.37
C GLY A 260 -28.97 -48.18 3.52
N GLY A 261 -28.27 -47.70 4.55
CA GLY A 261 -26.95 -48.22 4.84
C GLY A 261 -26.22 -47.46 5.97
N ASP A 262 -26.69 -47.65 7.20
CA ASP A 262 -25.92 -47.50 8.42
C ASP A 262 -24.68 -48.39 8.43
N ARG A 263 -23.60 -47.91 9.03
CA ARG A 263 -22.58 -48.62 9.84
C ARG A 263 -21.65 -47.57 10.45
N ARG A 264 -21.76 -47.18 11.65
CA ARG A 264 -21.37 -47.76 12.99
C ARG A 264 -20.00 -48.47 12.95
N GLY A 265 -19.15 -47.97 13.84
CA GLY A 265 -17.93 -48.58 14.38
C GLY A 265 -16.89 -47.51 14.62
N GLY A 266 -16.49 -47.11 15.76
CA GLY A 266 -16.36 -47.82 17.04
C GLY A 266 -14.89 -48.10 17.31
N GLY A 267 -14.32 -47.56 18.38
CA GLY A 267 -13.01 -47.94 18.90
C GLY A 267 -12.16 -46.69 19.20
N ALA A 268 -12.11 -46.13 20.39
CA ALA A 268 -11.60 -46.65 21.65
C ALA A 268 -10.07 -46.78 21.68
N GLY A 269 -9.42 -45.98 22.56
CA GLY A 269 -8.57 -46.50 23.59
C GLY A 269 -7.09 -46.14 23.55
N GLY A 270 -6.61 -45.63 24.67
CA GLY A 270 -5.22 -45.69 25.09
C GLY A 270 -4.57 -44.33 25.38
N ASP A 271 -4.69 -43.73 26.41
CA ASP A 271 -4.27 -43.80 27.83
C ASP A 271 -2.92 -44.47 28.07
N ARG A 272 -2.06 -43.69 28.65
CA ARG A 272 -0.90 -43.93 29.54
C ARG A 272 0.11 -42.81 29.40
N GLY A 273 0.25 -41.94 30.38
CA GLY A 273 0.91 -42.22 31.67
C GLY A 273 2.35 -41.78 31.47
N GLY A 274 2.92 -40.85 32.15
CA GLY A 274 3.01 -40.60 33.51
C GLY A 274 4.44 -40.23 33.85
N ARG A 275 4.60 -39.47 34.93
CA ARG A 275 5.80 -39.26 35.75
C ARG A 275 6.82 -38.23 35.28
N SER A 276 6.96 -37.16 36.03
CA SER A 276 7.43 -37.00 37.42
C SER A 276 8.92 -36.81 37.53
N GLY A 277 9.25 -35.83 38.29
CA GLY A 277 10.55 -35.62 38.94
C GLY A 277 11.13 -34.27 38.57
N GLY A 278 11.22 -33.32 39.38
CA GLY A 278 11.56 -33.29 40.76
C GLY A 278 12.87 -32.62 40.98
N GLY A 279 12.84 -31.64 41.85
CA GLY A 279 13.92 -31.34 42.74
C GLY A 279 14.80 -30.16 42.35
N GLY A 280 14.69 -29.07 43.01
CA GLY A 280 15.42 -28.74 44.22
C GLY A 280 16.65 -27.97 43.80
N GLY A 281 17.02 -26.88 44.31
CA GLY A 281 16.99 -26.26 45.56
C GLY A 281 18.09 -25.23 45.69
N ARG A 282 17.78 -24.16 46.39
CA ARG A 282 18.63 -23.43 47.35
C ARG A 282 19.84 -22.66 46.86
N SER A 283 19.75 -21.45 47.16
CA SER A 283 20.37 -20.65 48.26
C SER A 283 21.63 -19.96 47.76
N GLY A 284 21.83 -18.71 47.91
CA GLY A 284 21.89 -17.90 49.08
C GLY A 284 23.01 -16.93 48.95
N GLY A 285 22.89 -15.77 49.53
CA GLY A 285 23.97 -14.98 50.10
C GLY A 285 24.40 -13.79 49.26
N ALA A 286 23.94 -12.58 49.55
CA ALA A 286 24.40 -11.71 50.59
C ALA A 286 25.64 -10.89 50.20
N ALA A 287 25.40 -9.55 50.01
CA ALA A 287 25.97 -8.49 50.81
C ALA A 287 27.36 -7.95 50.44
N GLY A 288 27.45 -6.64 50.47
CA GLY A 288 28.69 -5.81 50.57
C GLY A 288 28.80 -4.84 49.39
N GLY A 289 28.62 -3.55 49.41
CA GLY A 289 29.00 -2.61 50.43
C GLY A 289 30.26 -1.91 50.02
N GLY A 290 30.22 -0.60 49.82
CA GLY A 290 31.42 0.23 49.66
C GLY A 290 31.26 1.30 48.60
N ALA A 291 30.95 2.34 48.89
CA ALA A 291 31.12 3.76 49.03
C ALA A 291 32.53 4.29 48.66
N ARG A 292 32.46 5.57 48.14
CA ARG A 292 33.51 6.59 47.98
C ARG A 292 34.34 6.50 46.69
N ARG A 293 34.34 7.47 45.89
CA ARG A 293 34.56 8.93 45.85
C ARG A 293 34.04 9.48 44.55
#